data_b00d336085ae44549a79027704662d3f
#
_entry.id   b00d336085ae44549a79027704662d3f
#
_cell.length_a   1.000
_cell.length_b   1.000
_cell.length_c   1.000
_cell.angle_alpha   90.00
_cell.angle_beta   90.00
_cell.angle_gamma   90.00
#
_symmetry.space_group_name_H-M   'P 1'
#
loop_
_entity.id
_entity.type
_entity.pdbx_description
1 polymer ?
#
loop_
_entity_poly.entity_id
_entity_poly.type
_entity_poly.pdbx_seq_one_letter_code
_entity_poly.pdbx_strand_id
1 'polypeptide(L)'
;MRTRLFTWMLSTVCMIGLGASLTLADPTLEGRPIPVQMPYEMPPPSPDGPPAVTIPPNTKPLTQEELQRAEALLPLLEGKQEFWAMGEFVHLGESSVPVLVKALSMPGPRTRYNAIETLSMLNAASAVPNLINTAKDPNELPRVREHALRVAIRLDAGKTPEAIQAMAKDQNSSIRKSAAFGSRYVRDKAVVPILIGMIADDERFVALSAVQSLWILTLHETEFHDWDASTKADRQEWMAEWTEWWNGEKETFQIPEPRRRSPKVQG
;
A
#
# COMPACT_ATOMS: atom_id res chain seq x y z
N MET A 1 66.18 17.00 -20.15
CA MET A 1 66.81 17.84 -19.10
C MET A 1 66.02 17.73 -17.81
N ARG A 2 66.70 17.27 -16.77
CA ARG A 2 66.46 17.36 -15.31
C ARG A 2 65.12 16.77 -14.79
N THR A 3 65.08 15.51 -14.32
CA THR A 3 65.61 14.92 -13.03
C THR A 3 65.32 15.74 -11.75
N ARG A 4 64.50 15.15 -10.84
CA ARG A 4 64.64 15.01 -9.37
C ARG A 4 63.42 14.29 -8.86
N LEU A 5 63.36 13.04 -8.47
CA LEU A 5 63.87 12.34 -7.28
C LEU A 5 63.70 13.16 -5.97
N PHE A 6 62.79 12.76 -5.11
CA PHE A 6 63.03 12.77 -3.66
C PHE A 6 62.23 11.65 -2.97
N THR A 7 62.95 10.97 -2.18
CA THR A 7 62.79 9.69 -1.51
C THR A 7 62.40 9.94 -0.04
N TRP A 8 61.76 8.90 0.59
CA TRP A 8 61.79 8.55 2.02
C TRP A 8 60.79 9.23 2.97
N MET A 9 59.88 8.47 3.61
CA MET A 9 60.11 7.97 4.98
C MET A 9 59.13 6.85 5.33
N LEU A 10 59.71 5.73 5.75
CA LEU A 10 59.07 4.66 6.51
C LEU A 10 58.55 5.19 7.86
N SER A 11 57.40 4.68 8.29
CA SER A 11 57.17 4.44 9.71
C SER A 11 56.35 3.18 9.90
N THR A 12 56.90 2.27 10.59
CA THR A 12 56.52 0.92 10.98
C THR A 12 55.56 0.99 12.19
N VAL A 13 54.85 -0.16 12.42
CA VAL A 13 54.16 -0.60 13.67
C VAL A 13 52.65 -0.38 13.66
N CYS A 14 51.80 -1.41 13.65
CA CYS A 14 51.66 -2.49 14.62
C CYS A 14 50.77 -3.59 14.06
N MET A 15 51.18 -4.81 14.20
CA MET A 15 50.35 -6.03 14.04
C MET A 15 49.34 -6.12 15.17
N ILE A 16 48.07 -6.27 14.84
CA ILE A 16 47.12 -7.06 15.67
C ILE A 16 46.35 -7.93 14.68
N GLY A 17 46.56 -9.22 14.79
CA GLY A 17 45.88 -10.24 14.02
C GLY A 17 44.43 -10.38 14.45
N LEU A 18 43.56 -10.37 13.49
CA LEU A 18 42.23 -10.97 13.59
C LEU A 18 42.09 -11.84 12.35
N GLY A 19 42.12 -13.14 12.57
CA GLY A 19 41.91 -14.15 11.56
C GLY A 19 40.55 -14.02 10.91
N ALA A 20 40.52 -13.47 9.70
CA ALA A 20 39.39 -13.65 8.82
C ALA A 20 39.58 -15.01 8.14
N SER A 21 38.85 -16.01 8.61
CA SER A 21 38.65 -17.26 7.88
C SER A 21 37.94 -16.88 6.55
N LEU A 22 38.73 -16.96 5.48
CA LEU A 22 38.19 -17.04 4.12
C LEU A 22 37.43 -18.38 4.04
N THR A 23 36.13 -18.37 4.25
CA THR A 23 35.26 -19.46 3.83
C THR A 23 35.27 -19.48 2.32
N LEU A 24 35.93 -20.51 1.75
CA LEU A 24 35.82 -20.86 0.34
C LEU A 24 34.31 -20.95 -0.01
N ALA A 25 33.89 -20.15 -0.99
CA ALA A 25 32.57 -20.25 -1.55
C ALA A 25 32.34 -21.69 -2.04
N ASP A 26 31.25 -22.32 -1.58
CA ASP A 26 30.85 -23.66 -1.98
C ASP A 26 30.44 -23.63 -3.46
N PRO A 27 31.16 -24.29 -4.38
CA PRO A 27 30.87 -24.27 -5.82
C PRO A 27 29.55 -25.00 -6.16
N THR A 28 28.87 -25.61 -5.21
CA THR A 28 27.60 -26.32 -5.43
C THR A 28 26.38 -25.38 -5.43
N LEU A 29 26.58 -24.07 -5.20
CA LEU A 29 25.49 -23.07 -5.18
C LEU A 29 25.32 -22.33 -6.52
N GLU A 30 26.18 -22.56 -7.50
CA GLU A 30 25.99 -22.02 -8.85
C GLU A 30 24.83 -22.78 -9.53
N GLY A 31 23.68 -22.09 -9.71
CA GLY A 31 22.55 -22.60 -10.47
C GLY A 31 21.27 -22.86 -9.68
N ARG A 32 21.23 -22.58 -8.39
CA ARG A 32 19.93 -22.53 -7.69
C ARG A 32 19.28 -21.16 -7.91
N PRO A 33 18.05 -21.10 -8.42
CA PRO A 33 17.31 -19.84 -8.44
C PRO A 33 17.25 -19.32 -7.00
N ILE A 34 17.76 -18.09 -6.80
CA ILE A 34 17.60 -17.40 -5.52
C ILE A 34 16.09 -17.38 -5.27
N PRO A 35 15.60 -17.93 -4.14
CA PRO A 35 14.19 -17.81 -3.81
C PRO A 35 13.86 -16.32 -3.85
N VAL A 36 12.98 -15.90 -4.74
CA VAL A 36 12.44 -14.55 -4.74
C VAL A 36 11.82 -14.40 -3.37
N GLN A 37 12.53 -13.74 -2.45
CA GLN A 37 11.94 -13.34 -1.19
C GLN A 37 10.78 -12.43 -1.57
N MET A 38 9.58 -12.97 -1.44
CA MET A 38 8.35 -12.20 -1.57
C MET A 38 8.52 -10.94 -0.71
N PRO A 39 8.29 -9.75 -1.27
CA PRO A 39 8.37 -8.53 -0.48
C PRO A 39 7.50 -8.74 0.75
N TYR A 40 8.12 -8.54 1.92
CA TYR A 40 7.64 -8.69 3.28
C TYR A 40 6.10 -8.73 3.35
N GLU A 41 5.54 -9.94 3.43
CA GLU A 41 4.15 -10.09 3.83
C GLU A 41 4.06 -9.46 5.22
N MET A 42 3.35 -8.35 5.31
CA MET A 42 2.96 -7.87 6.65
C MET A 42 2.29 -9.06 7.34
N PRO A 43 2.79 -9.48 8.51
CA PRO A 43 2.15 -10.55 9.25
C PRO A 43 0.66 -10.16 9.37
N PRO A 44 -0.26 -11.11 9.13
CA PRO A 44 -1.66 -10.84 9.38
C PRO A 44 -1.79 -10.31 10.81
N PRO A 45 -2.70 -9.35 11.08
CA PRO A 45 -2.91 -8.87 12.42
C PRO A 45 -3.03 -10.09 13.33
N SER A 46 -2.24 -10.09 14.41
CA SER A 46 -2.23 -11.19 15.37
C SER A 46 -3.68 -11.43 15.82
N PRO A 47 -4.16 -12.68 15.81
CA PRO A 47 -5.49 -12.98 16.35
C PRO A 47 -5.61 -12.61 17.85
N ASP A 48 -4.45 -12.46 18.53
CA ASP A 48 -4.32 -12.02 19.92
C ASP A 48 -3.87 -10.54 20.02
N GLY A 49 -4.01 -9.76 18.95
CA GLY A 49 -3.82 -8.30 19.03
C GLY A 49 -4.70 -7.76 20.16
N PRO A 50 -4.25 -6.68 20.85
CA PRO A 50 -5.04 -6.06 21.91
C PRO A 50 -6.47 -5.87 21.36
N PRO A 51 -7.51 -6.18 22.15
CA PRO A 51 -8.89 -6.07 21.67
C PRO A 51 -9.06 -4.70 21.05
N ALA A 52 -9.55 -4.68 19.82
CA ALA A 52 -9.86 -3.41 19.16
C ALA A 52 -10.68 -2.61 20.16
N VAL A 53 -10.16 -1.46 20.59
CA VAL A 53 -10.88 -0.56 21.47
C VAL A 53 -12.11 -0.14 20.68
N THR A 54 -13.20 -0.84 20.91
CA THR A 54 -14.48 -0.50 20.32
C THR A 54 -14.95 0.75 21.06
N ILE A 55 -14.54 1.90 20.56
CA ILE A 55 -15.11 3.17 21.01
C ILE A 55 -16.55 3.13 20.51
N PRO A 56 -17.54 3.12 21.41
CA PRO A 56 -18.93 3.14 20.98
C PRO A 56 -19.13 4.38 20.10
N PRO A 57 -19.83 4.28 18.97
CA PRO A 57 -20.04 5.42 18.10
C PRO A 57 -20.69 6.54 18.92
N ASN A 58 -19.95 7.64 19.14
CA ASN A 58 -20.53 8.83 19.74
C ASN A 58 -21.33 9.54 18.64
N THR A 59 -22.56 9.10 18.48
CA THR A 59 -23.49 9.63 17.45
C THR A 59 -24.12 10.95 17.85
N LYS A 60 -23.85 11.44 19.07
CA LYS A 60 -24.38 12.72 19.53
C LYS A 60 -23.64 13.87 18.82
N PRO A 61 -24.36 14.83 18.20
CA PRO A 61 -23.71 15.99 17.58
C PRO A 61 -22.83 16.73 18.60
N LEU A 62 -21.70 17.26 18.11
CA LEU A 62 -20.82 18.10 18.94
C LEU A 62 -21.58 19.31 19.44
N THR A 63 -21.36 19.66 20.70
CA THR A 63 -21.76 20.96 21.24
C THR A 63 -20.98 22.07 20.56
N GLN A 64 -21.42 23.30 20.69
CA GLN A 64 -20.72 24.46 20.11
C GLN A 64 -19.30 24.58 20.65
N GLU A 65 -19.08 24.26 21.91
CA GLU A 65 -17.75 24.29 22.55
C GLU A 65 -16.84 23.17 21.99
N GLU A 66 -17.35 21.94 21.89
CA GLU A 66 -16.64 20.80 21.30
C GLU A 66 -16.30 21.05 19.83
N LEU A 67 -17.20 21.68 19.07
CA LEU A 67 -16.94 22.05 17.67
C LEU A 67 -15.81 23.07 17.58
N GLN A 68 -15.81 24.13 18.38
CA GLN A 68 -14.73 25.11 18.42
C GLN A 68 -13.40 24.47 18.81
N ARG A 69 -13.43 23.56 19.79
CA ARG A 69 -12.25 22.80 20.19
C ARG A 69 -11.74 21.92 19.03
N ALA A 70 -12.61 21.19 18.36
CA ALA A 70 -12.26 20.36 17.21
C ALA A 70 -11.65 21.19 16.07
N GLU A 71 -12.21 22.36 15.76
CA GLU A 71 -11.66 23.25 14.73
C GLU A 71 -10.29 23.82 15.13
N ALA A 72 -10.06 24.10 16.43
CA ALA A 72 -8.77 24.55 16.94
C ALA A 72 -7.68 23.45 16.88
N LEU A 73 -8.07 22.16 16.82
CA LEU A 73 -7.14 21.03 16.67
C LEU A 73 -6.61 20.89 15.24
N LEU A 74 -7.34 21.37 14.22
CA LEU A 74 -6.97 21.17 12.80
C LEU A 74 -5.54 21.62 12.46
N PRO A 75 -5.08 22.83 12.80
CA PRO A 75 -3.71 23.26 12.53
C PRO A 75 -2.67 22.44 13.30
N LEU A 76 -3.05 21.78 14.40
CA LEU A 76 -2.14 20.95 15.20
C LEU A 76 -1.91 19.55 14.61
N LEU A 77 -2.69 19.16 13.60
CA LEU A 77 -2.44 17.93 12.83
C LEU A 77 -1.13 18.01 12.02
N GLU A 78 -0.46 19.17 12.01
CA GLU A 78 0.85 19.34 11.41
C GLU A 78 1.83 19.83 12.49
N GLY A 79 2.91 19.10 12.71
CA GLY A 79 3.97 19.50 13.62
C GLY A 79 4.08 18.66 14.90
N LYS A 80 4.59 19.25 15.97
CA LYS A 80 5.00 18.49 17.17
C LYS A 80 3.84 17.91 17.97
N GLN A 81 2.62 18.45 17.82
CA GLN A 81 1.43 18.06 18.57
C GLN A 81 0.48 17.16 17.76
N GLU A 82 0.87 16.71 16.57
CA GLU A 82 0.00 15.96 15.68
C GLU A 82 -0.62 14.72 16.33
N PHE A 83 0.18 13.90 17.02
CA PHE A 83 -0.33 12.69 17.67
C PHE A 83 -1.30 13.00 18.80
N TRP A 84 -1.05 14.07 19.56
CA TRP A 84 -1.97 14.53 20.57
C TRP A 84 -3.29 15.01 19.94
N ALA A 85 -3.23 15.82 18.89
CA ALA A 85 -4.41 16.29 18.18
C ALA A 85 -5.24 15.15 17.58
N MET A 86 -4.58 14.15 16.97
CA MET A 86 -5.24 12.95 16.47
C MET A 86 -5.96 12.20 17.62
N GLY A 87 -5.30 12.04 18.77
CA GLY A 87 -5.90 11.44 19.97
C GLY A 87 -7.13 12.17 20.46
N GLU A 88 -7.11 13.51 20.47
CA GLU A 88 -8.26 14.34 20.84
C GLU A 88 -9.43 14.17 19.87
N PHE A 89 -9.18 14.08 18.56
CA PHE A 89 -10.23 13.75 17.59
C PHE A 89 -10.83 12.36 17.82
N VAL A 90 -9.99 11.37 18.13
CA VAL A 90 -10.46 10.01 18.46
C VAL A 90 -11.31 10.04 19.74
N HIS A 91 -10.96 10.85 20.72
CA HIS A 91 -11.75 11.04 21.93
C HIS A 91 -13.11 11.70 21.66
N LEU A 92 -13.18 12.69 20.75
CA LEU A 92 -14.43 13.30 20.29
C LEU A 92 -15.32 12.32 19.51
N GLY A 93 -14.73 11.27 18.97
CA GLY A 93 -15.44 10.18 18.29
C GLY A 93 -15.96 10.57 16.89
N GLU A 94 -16.94 9.79 16.41
CA GLU A 94 -17.50 9.91 15.06
C GLU A 94 -18.10 11.30 14.78
N SER A 95 -18.58 12.00 15.79
CA SER A 95 -19.12 13.35 15.67
C SER A 95 -18.09 14.38 15.17
N SER A 96 -16.79 14.09 15.28
CA SER A 96 -15.70 14.93 14.78
C SER A 96 -15.39 14.71 13.27
N VAL A 97 -15.94 13.67 12.65
CA VAL A 97 -15.68 13.34 11.24
C VAL A 97 -15.94 14.51 10.28
N PRO A 98 -17.03 15.31 10.39
CA PRO A 98 -17.22 16.46 9.50
C PRO A 98 -16.10 17.50 9.60
N VAL A 99 -15.50 17.66 10.78
CA VAL A 99 -14.36 18.58 10.99
C VAL A 99 -13.09 18.01 10.35
N LEU A 100 -12.82 16.71 10.52
CA LEU A 100 -11.69 16.03 9.88
C LEU A 100 -11.81 16.03 8.35
N VAL A 101 -13.01 15.94 7.80
CA VAL A 101 -13.24 16.06 6.34
C VAL A 101 -12.83 17.44 5.84
N LYS A 102 -13.04 18.53 6.59
CA LYS A 102 -12.51 19.87 6.24
C LYS A 102 -10.98 19.87 6.15
N ALA A 103 -10.30 19.09 7.00
CA ALA A 103 -8.84 19.00 6.99
C ALA A 103 -8.28 18.41 5.69
N LEU A 104 -9.04 17.60 4.95
CA LEU A 104 -8.62 17.03 3.66
C LEU A 104 -8.36 18.11 2.59
N SER A 105 -8.87 19.32 2.78
CA SER A 105 -8.68 20.46 1.86
C SER A 105 -7.73 21.53 2.41
N MET A 106 -7.08 21.30 3.55
CA MET A 106 -6.14 22.27 4.14
C MET A 106 -4.80 22.28 3.38
N PRO A 107 -4.07 23.41 3.39
CA PRO A 107 -2.84 23.57 2.62
C PRO A 107 -1.73 22.58 2.98
N GLY A 108 -1.61 22.21 4.29
CA GLY A 108 -0.55 21.35 4.79
C GLY A 108 -0.74 19.88 4.36
N PRO A 109 0.19 19.29 3.61
CA PRO A 109 0.05 17.89 3.20
C PRO A 109 0.10 16.91 4.37
N ARG A 110 0.82 17.26 5.43
CA ARG A 110 0.87 16.47 6.66
C ARG A 110 -0.44 16.53 7.42
N THR A 111 -1.09 17.69 7.47
CA THR A 111 -2.44 17.85 8.01
C THR A 111 -3.43 16.93 7.31
N ARG A 112 -3.43 16.92 5.96
CA ARG A 112 -4.31 16.05 5.16
C ARG A 112 -4.02 14.58 5.41
N TYR A 113 -2.74 14.20 5.43
CA TYR A 113 -2.32 12.82 5.72
C TYR A 113 -2.79 12.37 7.11
N ASN A 114 -2.58 13.18 8.14
CA ASN A 114 -2.96 12.85 9.51
C ASN A 114 -4.49 12.88 9.72
N ALA A 115 -5.20 13.72 8.98
CA ALA A 115 -6.67 13.67 8.94
C ALA A 115 -7.18 12.33 8.37
N ILE A 116 -6.59 11.82 7.28
CA ILE A 116 -6.92 10.52 6.71
C ILE A 116 -6.65 9.42 7.73
N GLU A 117 -5.50 9.45 8.41
CA GLU A 117 -5.15 8.47 9.44
C GLU A 117 -6.15 8.52 10.61
N THR A 118 -6.52 9.71 11.04
CA THR A 118 -7.49 9.89 12.14
C THR A 118 -8.89 9.37 11.74
N LEU A 119 -9.33 9.64 10.51
CA LEU A 119 -10.56 9.05 9.97
C LEU A 119 -10.50 7.51 9.93
N SER A 120 -9.31 6.97 9.64
CA SER A 120 -9.02 5.53 9.69
C SER A 120 -9.15 4.98 11.12
N MET A 121 -8.60 5.68 12.13
CA MET A 121 -8.69 5.30 13.55
C MET A 121 -10.12 5.34 14.08
N LEU A 122 -10.92 6.31 13.64
CA LEU A 122 -12.34 6.45 13.95
C LEU A 122 -13.22 5.42 13.26
N ASN A 123 -12.68 4.63 12.33
CA ASN A 123 -13.47 3.75 11.44
C ASN A 123 -14.59 4.49 10.70
N ALA A 124 -14.31 5.71 10.24
CA ALA A 124 -15.26 6.68 9.72
C ALA A 124 -15.73 6.33 8.28
N ALA A 125 -16.61 5.32 8.14
CA ALA A 125 -17.14 4.89 6.84
C ALA A 125 -17.90 6.00 6.12
N SER A 126 -18.44 6.98 6.84
CA SER A 126 -19.11 8.17 6.28
C SER A 126 -18.18 9.08 5.49
N ALA A 127 -16.85 9.03 5.78
CA ALA A 127 -15.83 9.83 5.07
C ALA A 127 -15.32 9.18 3.76
N VAL A 128 -15.71 7.95 3.44
CA VAL A 128 -15.23 7.22 2.26
C VAL A 128 -15.40 8.00 0.96
N PRO A 129 -16.52 8.68 0.65
CA PRO A 129 -16.63 9.50 -0.56
C PRO A 129 -15.57 10.61 -0.62
N ASN A 130 -15.25 11.24 0.51
CA ASN A 130 -14.24 12.30 0.58
C ASN A 130 -12.83 11.73 0.38
N LEU A 131 -12.53 10.57 0.96
CA LEU A 131 -11.26 9.87 0.75
C LEU A 131 -11.08 9.45 -0.72
N ILE A 132 -12.14 8.97 -1.37
CA ILE A 132 -12.13 8.66 -2.81
C ILE A 132 -11.82 9.91 -3.64
N ASN A 133 -12.42 11.04 -3.32
CA ASN A 133 -12.16 12.31 -4.01
C ASN A 133 -10.69 12.73 -3.83
N THR A 134 -10.15 12.64 -2.60
CA THR A 134 -8.73 12.91 -2.33
C THR A 134 -7.80 11.95 -3.11
N ALA A 135 -8.13 10.67 -3.19
CA ALA A 135 -7.35 9.68 -3.94
C ALA A 135 -7.33 9.98 -5.45
N LYS A 136 -8.43 10.47 -5.99
CA LYS A 136 -8.59 10.79 -7.42
C LYS A 136 -8.03 12.16 -7.81
N ASP A 137 -7.76 13.05 -6.88
CA ASP A 137 -7.30 14.41 -7.18
C ASP A 137 -5.86 14.41 -7.76
N PRO A 138 -5.66 14.76 -9.04
CA PRO A 138 -4.33 14.75 -9.64
C PRO A 138 -3.40 15.85 -9.08
N ASN A 139 -3.95 16.86 -8.40
CA ASN A 139 -3.18 17.95 -7.78
C ASN A 139 -2.70 17.60 -6.38
N GLU A 140 -3.21 16.51 -5.79
CA GLU A 140 -2.78 16.05 -4.48
C GLU A 140 -1.46 15.27 -4.60
N LEU A 141 -0.66 15.30 -3.53
CA LEU A 141 0.60 14.56 -3.46
C LEU A 141 0.37 13.04 -3.55
N PRO A 142 1.18 12.31 -4.32
CA PRO A 142 1.03 10.87 -4.50
C PRO A 142 0.88 10.11 -3.17
N ARG A 143 1.70 10.44 -2.17
CA ARG A 143 1.64 9.80 -0.83
C ARG A 143 0.29 9.97 -0.13
N VAL A 144 -0.34 11.14 -0.27
CA VAL A 144 -1.66 11.42 0.33
C VAL A 144 -2.75 10.66 -0.43
N ARG A 145 -2.68 10.66 -1.77
CA ARG A 145 -3.61 9.91 -2.63
C ARG A 145 -3.58 8.41 -2.35
N GLU A 146 -2.39 7.82 -2.28
CA GLU A 146 -2.20 6.41 -1.95
C GLU A 146 -2.78 6.06 -0.57
N HIS A 147 -2.54 6.94 0.40
CA HIS A 147 -3.06 6.75 1.75
C HIS A 147 -4.58 6.84 1.78
N ALA A 148 -5.16 7.81 1.08
CA ALA A 148 -6.62 7.98 0.98
C ALA A 148 -7.29 6.76 0.35
N LEU A 149 -6.74 6.21 -0.76
CA LEU A 149 -7.25 4.98 -1.36
C LEU A 149 -7.17 3.81 -0.38
N ARG A 150 -6.03 3.61 0.26
CA ARG A 150 -5.84 2.51 1.22
C ARG A 150 -6.85 2.55 2.36
N VAL A 151 -7.09 3.75 2.91
CA VAL A 151 -8.07 3.93 3.99
C VAL A 151 -9.49 3.77 3.48
N ALA A 152 -9.83 4.29 2.30
CA ALA A 152 -11.14 4.10 1.69
C ALA A 152 -11.46 2.61 1.48
N ILE A 153 -10.51 1.82 0.95
CA ILE A 153 -10.66 0.37 0.79
C ILE A 153 -10.86 -0.32 2.15
N ARG A 154 -10.12 0.09 3.18
CA ARG A 154 -10.25 -0.49 4.51
C ARG A 154 -11.62 -0.21 5.14
N LEU A 155 -12.16 0.99 4.93
CA LEU A 155 -13.43 1.42 5.51
C LEU A 155 -14.64 0.90 4.75
N ASP A 156 -14.60 0.92 3.42
CA ASP A 156 -15.66 0.41 2.55
C ASP A 156 -15.11 0.09 1.16
N ALA A 157 -14.58 -1.11 1.00
CA ALA A 157 -14.00 -1.58 -0.25
C ALA A 157 -15.00 -1.56 -1.42
N GLY A 158 -16.28 -1.79 -1.15
CA GLY A 158 -17.33 -1.85 -2.18
C GLY A 158 -17.55 -0.52 -2.90
N LYS A 159 -17.16 0.60 -2.30
CA LYS A 159 -17.27 1.94 -2.92
C LYS A 159 -16.06 2.36 -3.74
N THR A 160 -15.00 1.54 -3.81
CA THR A 160 -13.71 1.97 -4.36
C THR A 160 -13.42 1.59 -5.82
N PRO A 161 -14.17 0.71 -6.53
CA PRO A 161 -13.81 0.28 -7.89
C PRO A 161 -13.61 1.43 -8.87
N GLU A 162 -14.45 2.48 -8.82
CA GLU A 162 -14.30 3.66 -9.69
C GLU A 162 -13.00 4.42 -9.42
N ALA A 163 -12.62 4.58 -8.15
CA ALA A 163 -11.37 5.23 -7.76
C ALA A 163 -10.16 4.40 -8.24
N ILE A 164 -10.22 3.10 -8.07
CA ILE A 164 -9.20 2.16 -8.57
C ILE A 164 -9.06 2.29 -10.08
N GLN A 165 -10.17 2.31 -10.82
CA GLN A 165 -10.15 2.47 -12.28
C GLN A 165 -9.49 3.78 -12.72
N ALA A 166 -9.78 4.89 -12.04
CA ALA A 166 -9.16 6.18 -12.32
C ALA A 166 -7.66 6.16 -12.03
N MET A 167 -7.26 5.63 -10.86
CA MET A 167 -5.86 5.58 -10.44
C MET A 167 -5.04 4.55 -11.22
N ALA A 168 -5.65 3.51 -11.77
CA ALA A 168 -4.99 2.55 -12.65
C ALA A 168 -4.48 3.16 -13.97
N LYS A 169 -4.97 4.34 -14.33
CA LYS A 169 -4.57 5.09 -15.53
C LYS A 169 -3.72 6.32 -15.21
N ASP A 170 -3.29 6.47 -13.98
CA ASP A 170 -2.51 7.63 -13.55
C ASP A 170 -1.14 7.70 -14.23
N GLN A 171 -0.64 8.90 -14.48
CA GLN A 171 0.70 9.09 -15.03
C GLN A 171 1.80 8.60 -14.07
N ASN A 172 1.56 8.72 -12.76
CA ASN A 172 2.49 8.28 -11.73
C ASN A 172 2.36 6.77 -11.49
N SER A 173 3.44 6.03 -11.74
CA SER A 173 3.47 4.58 -11.58
C SER A 173 3.23 4.11 -10.14
N SER A 174 3.61 4.91 -9.13
CA SER A 174 3.33 4.61 -7.72
C SER A 174 1.83 4.59 -7.43
N ILE A 175 1.08 5.52 -8.05
CA ILE A 175 -0.39 5.56 -7.97
C ILE A 175 -1.00 4.34 -8.66
N ARG A 176 -0.54 4.01 -9.90
CA ARG A 176 -1.01 2.80 -10.59
C ARG A 176 -0.73 1.53 -9.79
N LYS A 177 0.47 1.41 -9.23
CA LYS A 177 0.83 0.29 -8.33
C LYS A 177 -0.10 0.21 -7.12
N SER A 178 -0.41 1.34 -6.49
CA SER A 178 -1.31 1.36 -5.33
C SER A 178 -2.74 0.94 -5.70
N ALA A 179 -3.22 1.31 -6.89
CA ALA A 179 -4.50 0.81 -7.41
C ALA A 179 -4.47 -0.71 -7.63
N ALA A 180 -3.43 -1.23 -8.30
CA ALA A 180 -3.26 -2.66 -8.54
C ALA A 180 -3.17 -3.45 -7.23
N PHE A 181 -2.35 -2.99 -6.28
CA PHE A 181 -2.20 -3.64 -4.98
C PHE A 181 -3.47 -3.58 -4.13
N GLY A 182 -4.14 -2.43 -4.09
CA GLY A 182 -5.36 -2.23 -3.31
C GLY A 182 -6.53 -3.08 -3.79
N SER A 183 -6.59 -3.35 -5.09
CA SER A 183 -7.67 -4.14 -5.71
C SER A 183 -7.84 -5.53 -5.10
N ARG A 184 -6.77 -6.16 -4.59
CA ARG A 184 -6.83 -7.49 -3.96
C ARG A 184 -7.74 -7.58 -2.74
N TYR A 185 -8.09 -6.45 -2.15
CA TYR A 185 -8.99 -6.37 -1.00
C TYR A 185 -10.43 -6.04 -1.39
N VAL A 186 -10.69 -5.79 -2.67
CA VAL A 186 -12.01 -5.39 -3.18
C VAL A 186 -12.73 -6.61 -3.74
N ARG A 187 -13.82 -7.01 -3.08
CA ARG A 187 -14.61 -8.19 -3.46
C ARG A 187 -15.69 -7.82 -4.49
N ASP A 188 -15.27 -7.04 -5.48
CA ASP A 188 -16.11 -6.67 -6.63
C ASP A 188 -15.41 -7.11 -7.92
N LYS A 189 -16.08 -7.94 -8.72
CA LYS A 189 -15.54 -8.42 -9.99
C LYS A 189 -15.26 -7.31 -11.01
N ALA A 190 -15.77 -6.10 -10.78
CA ALA A 190 -15.44 -4.94 -11.60
C ALA A 190 -13.94 -4.58 -11.58
N VAL A 191 -13.18 -4.98 -10.55
CA VAL A 191 -11.73 -4.73 -10.50
C VAL A 191 -10.92 -5.70 -11.36
N VAL A 192 -11.49 -6.86 -11.75
CA VAL A 192 -10.77 -7.87 -12.53
C VAL A 192 -10.33 -7.33 -13.90
N PRO A 193 -11.21 -6.75 -14.73
CA PRO A 193 -10.79 -6.21 -16.03
C PRO A 193 -9.84 -5.01 -15.88
N ILE A 194 -9.91 -4.27 -14.78
CA ILE A 194 -8.96 -3.19 -14.49
C ILE A 194 -7.56 -3.77 -14.29
N LEU A 195 -7.43 -4.81 -13.48
CA LEU A 195 -6.16 -5.49 -13.22
C LEU A 195 -5.60 -6.16 -14.46
N ILE A 196 -6.44 -6.80 -15.28
CA ILE A 196 -6.03 -7.39 -16.55
C ILE A 196 -5.36 -6.33 -17.43
N GLY A 197 -5.97 -5.14 -17.56
CA GLY A 197 -5.39 -4.04 -18.32
C GLY A 197 -4.05 -3.53 -17.80
N MET A 198 -3.69 -3.83 -16.54
CA MET A 198 -2.42 -3.43 -15.93
C MET A 198 -1.30 -4.48 -16.06
N ILE A 199 -1.57 -5.68 -16.60
CA ILE A 199 -0.55 -6.73 -16.82
C ILE A 199 0.54 -6.25 -17.77
N ALA A 200 0.17 -5.49 -18.81
CA ALA A 200 1.09 -4.96 -19.80
C ALA A 200 1.68 -3.57 -19.44
N ASP A 201 1.57 -3.15 -18.19
CA ASP A 201 2.16 -1.87 -17.74
C ASP A 201 3.67 -1.85 -17.97
N ASP A 202 4.19 -0.70 -18.41
CA ASP A 202 5.61 -0.52 -18.67
C ASP A 202 6.45 -0.52 -17.37
N GLU A 203 5.81 -0.33 -16.23
CA GLU A 203 6.45 -0.38 -14.92
C GLU A 203 6.28 -1.76 -14.27
N ARG A 204 7.40 -2.45 -14.07
CA ARG A 204 7.47 -3.83 -13.54
C ARG A 204 6.60 -4.04 -12.29
N PHE A 205 6.72 -3.15 -11.29
CA PHE A 205 6.00 -3.33 -10.03
C PHE A 205 4.49 -3.09 -10.13
N VAL A 206 4.05 -2.37 -11.15
CA VAL A 206 2.61 -2.21 -11.46
C VAL A 206 2.08 -3.53 -12.03
N ALA A 207 2.73 -4.05 -13.07
CA ALA A 207 2.35 -5.30 -13.72
C ALA A 207 2.34 -6.49 -12.73
N LEU A 208 3.42 -6.66 -11.95
CA LEU A 208 3.50 -7.73 -10.95
C LEU A 208 2.43 -7.59 -9.85
N SER A 209 2.12 -6.36 -9.40
CA SER A 209 1.05 -6.15 -8.42
C SER A 209 -0.31 -6.49 -8.99
N ALA A 210 -0.54 -6.24 -10.28
CA ALA A 210 -1.78 -6.58 -10.96
C ALA A 210 -1.95 -8.11 -11.06
N VAL A 211 -0.94 -8.84 -11.54
CA VAL A 211 -0.95 -10.30 -11.62
C VAL A 211 -1.17 -10.95 -10.27
N GLN A 212 -0.43 -10.52 -9.25
CA GLN A 212 -0.61 -11.05 -7.89
C GLN A 212 -2.02 -10.80 -7.34
N SER A 213 -2.58 -9.62 -7.64
CA SER A 213 -3.94 -9.29 -7.20
C SER A 213 -4.98 -10.12 -7.93
N LEU A 214 -4.79 -10.39 -9.22
CA LEU A 214 -5.62 -11.31 -9.99
C LEU A 214 -5.59 -12.72 -9.40
N TRP A 215 -4.42 -13.29 -9.12
CA TRP A 215 -4.32 -14.62 -8.50
C TRP A 215 -5.04 -14.69 -7.16
N ILE A 216 -4.90 -13.65 -6.31
CA ILE A 216 -5.58 -13.60 -5.01
C ILE A 216 -7.11 -13.53 -5.16
N LEU A 217 -7.59 -12.75 -6.13
CA LEU A 217 -9.02 -12.53 -6.31
C LEU A 217 -9.70 -13.68 -7.04
N THR A 218 -9.02 -14.30 -8.00
CA THR A 218 -9.64 -15.27 -8.90
C THR A 218 -9.30 -16.70 -8.56
N LEU A 219 -8.18 -16.94 -7.88
CA LEU A 219 -7.56 -18.26 -7.71
C LEU A 219 -7.29 -18.97 -9.04
N HIS A 220 -7.36 -18.23 -10.16
CA HIS A 220 -6.96 -18.71 -11.47
C HIS A 220 -5.45 -18.58 -11.59
N GLU A 221 -4.78 -19.73 -11.68
CA GLU A 221 -3.33 -19.81 -11.81
C GLU A 221 -2.98 -19.82 -13.29
N THR A 222 -2.07 -18.95 -13.70
CA THR A 222 -1.43 -18.95 -15.01
C THR A 222 0.02 -19.37 -14.86
N GLU A 223 0.69 -19.65 -15.96
CA GLU A 223 2.14 -19.85 -15.93
C GLU A 223 2.85 -18.61 -15.38
N PHE A 224 3.95 -18.84 -14.69
CA PHE A 224 4.81 -17.74 -14.23
C PHE A 224 5.59 -17.19 -15.41
N HIS A 225 5.41 -15.92 -15.70
CA HIS A 225 6.13 -15.22 -16.74
C HIS A 225 7.19 -14.30 -16.13
N ASP A 226 8.41 -14.42 -16.60
CA ASP A 226 9.50 -13.53 -16.17
C ASP A 226 9.36 -12.17 -16.87
N TRP A 227 8.93 -11.19 -16.10
CA TRP A 227 8.74 -9.83 -16.59
C TRP A 227 10.05 -9.21 -17.12
N ASP A 228 11.19 -9.48 -16.46
CA ASP A 228 12.49 -8.90 -16.84
C ASP A 228 13.03 -9.48 -18.16
N ALA A 229 12.66 -10.70 -18.50
CA ALA A 229 12.99 -11.33 -19.77
C ALA A 229 11.96 -11.07 -20.89
N SER A 230 10.81 -10.46 -20.58
CA SER A 230 9.71 -10.25 -21.49
C SER A 230 9.82 -8.98 -22.33
N THR A 231 9.31 -9.05 -23.55
CA THR A 231 9.04 -7.87 -24.37
C THR A 231 7.66 -7.28 -24.07
N LYS A 232 7.37 -6.11 -24.62
CA LYS A 232 6.04 -5.52 -24.52
C LYS A 232 4.98 -6.38 -25.23
N ALA A 233 5.37 -7.05 -26.33
CA ALA A 233 4.48 -7.95 -27.06
C ALA A 233 4.11 -9.17 -26.21
N ASP A 234 5.07 -9.79 -25.54
CA ASP A 234 4.82 -10.93 -24.63
C ASP A 234 3.84 -10.54 -23.52
N ARG A 235 4.01 -9.37 -22.93
CA ARG A 235 3.08 -8.89 -21.90
C ARG A 235 1.67 -8.60 -22.42
N GLN A 236 1.55 -8.22 -23.68
CA GLN A 236 0.24 -8.08 -24.34
C GLN A 236 -0.42 -9.44 -24.60
N GLU A 237 0.36 -10.47 -24.90
CA GLU A 237 -0.14 -11.84 -25.02
C GLU A 237 -0.67 -12.35 -23.67
N TRP A 238 0.07 -12.16 -22.58
CA TRP A 238 -0.41 -12.52 -21.22
C TRP A 238 -1.70 -11.79 -20.84
N MET A 239 -1.80 -10.51 -21.20
CA MET A 239 -3.04 -9.74 -21.00
C MET A 239 -4.18 -10.32 -21.84
N ALA A 240 -3.90 -10.78 -23.07
CA ALA A 240 -4.91 -11.39 -23.95
C ALA A 240 -5.41 -12.73 -23.38
N GLU A 241 -4.52 -13.59 -22.88
CA GLU A 241 -4.87 -14.86 -22.21
C GLU A 241 -5.81 -14.63 -21.02
N TRP A 242 -5.47 -13.68 -20.15
CA TRP A 242 -6.33 -13.30 -19.02
C TRP A 242 -7.67 -12.73 -19.47
N THR A 243 -7.68 -11.98 -20.57
CA THR A 243 -8.91 -11.40 -21.15
C THR A 243 -9.81 -12.49 -21.71
N GLU A 244 -9.25 -13.47 -22.41
CA GLU A 244 -9.99 -14.62 -22.96
C GLU A 244 -10.63 -15.44 -21.83
N TRP A 245 -9.82 -15.81 -20.82
CA TRP A 245 -10.34 -16.50 -19.64
C TRP A 245 -11.48 -15.72 -18.99
N TRP A 246 -11.28 -14.42 -18.72
CA TRP A 246 -12.29 -13.60 -18.06
C TRP A 246 -13.58 -13.50 -18.88
N ASN A 247 -13.49 -13.37 -20.20
CA ASN A 247 -14.66 -13.30 -21.05
C ASN A 247 -15.47 -14.60 -21.03
N GLY A 248 -14.84 -15.74 -20.82
CA GLY A 248 -15.52 -17.03 -20.65
C GLY A 248 -16.22 -17.15 -19.28
N GLU A 249 -15.61 -16.60 -18.22
CA GLU A 249 -16.04 -16.86 -16.86
C GLU A 249 -16.89 -15.74 -16.22
N LYS A 250 -16.78 -14.49 -16.67
CA LYS A 250 -17.30 -13.29 -15.99
C LYS A 250 -18.76 -13.33 -15.57
N GLU A 251 -19.60 -14.06 -16.31
CA GLU A 251 -21.04 -14.11 -16.03
C GLU A 251 -21.33 -14.96 -14.78
N THR A 252 -20.67 -16.11 -14.67
CA THR A 252 -20.87 -17.06 -13.58
C THR A 252 -19.89 -16.91 -12.42
N PHE A 253 -18.78 -16.20 -12.67
CA PHE A 253 -17.69 -16.06 -11.71
C PHE A 253 -18.13 -15.35 -10.42
N GLN A 254 -17.73 -15.93 -9.30
CA GLN A 254 -17.85 -15.34 -7.99
C GLN A 254 -16.46 -15.28 -7.35
N ILE A 255 -16.06 -14.13 -6.83
CA ILE A 255 -14.79 -13.98 -6.15
C ILE A 255 -14.79 -14.89 -4.91
N PRO A 256 -13.83 -15.84 -4.82
CA PRO A 256 -13.77 -16.79 -3.71
C PRO A 256 -13.60 -16.08 -2.36
N GLU A 257 -14.25 -16.62 -1.33
CA GLU A 257 -14.04 -16.11 0.04
C GLU A 257 -12.59 -16.30 0.48
N PRO A 258 -12.03 -15.37 1.25
CA PRO A 258 -10.69 -15.51 1.81
C PRO A 258 -10.60 -16.81 2.61
N ARG A 259 -9.59 -17.63 2.33
CA ARG A 259 -9.36 -18.85 3.14
C ARG A 259 -9.11 -18.43 4.57
N ARG A 260 -10.05 -18.71 5.48
CA ARG A 260 -9.80 -18.60 6.92
C ARG A 260 -8.70 -19.59 7.26
N ARG A 261 -7.57 -19.12 7.79
CA ARG A 261 -6.59 -20.05 8.36
C ARG A 261 -7.30 -20.83 9.48
N SER A 262 -7.40 -22.14 9.33
CA SER A 262 -7.82 -22.98 10.44
C SER A 262 -6.88 -22.72 11.63
N PRO A 263 -7.41 -22.55 12.86
CA PRO A 263 -6.55 -22.44 14.02
C PRO A 263 -5.63 -23.67 14.04
N LYS A 264 -4.32 -23.44 14.19
CA LYS A 264 -3.38 -24.57 14.39
C LYS A 264 -3.88 -25.33 15.61
N VAL A 265 -4.36 -26.54 15.39
CA VAL A 265 -4.58 -27.49 16.49
C VAL A 265 -3.22 -27.68 17.12
N GLN A 266 -3.03 -27.14 18.33
CA GLN A 266 -1.87 -27.44 19.16
C GLN A 266 -2.06 -28.88 19.61
N GLY A 267 -1.26 -29.81 19.05
CA GLY A 267 -1.10 -31.17 19.54
C GLY A 267 -0.01 -31.21 20.59
#